data_86cfc5c70439cb4253606b0ed2bfc34d
#
_entry.id   86cfc5c70439cb4253606b0ed2bfc34d
#
_cell.length_a   1.000
_cell.length_b   1.000
_cell.length_c   1.000
_cell.angle_alpha   90.00
_cell.angle_beta   90.00
_cell.angle_gamma   90.00
#
_symmetry.space_group_name_H-M   'P 1'
#
loop_
_entity.id
_entity.type
_entity.pdbx_description
1 polymer ?
#
loop_
_entity_poly.entity_id
_entity_poly.type
_entity_poly.pdbx_seq_one_letter_code
_entity_poly.pdbx_strand_id
1 'polypeptide(L)'
;MKYPRLVPYIFTVCGVILVFFSFQTLYSVYKERPQSGITEAVEHGAHRNNDKMRACFVVLVRNEELAGITSTIRQVEQRFNSKFNYPYIFLNDADFTPEFIETTTALTKATTRYGKVDGHMWGYPSFINTTYAAECREELAKQQIPYASSESYRHMCRYFISYQIQSRKRLC
;
A
#
# COMPACT_ATOMS: atom_id res chain seq x y z
N MET A 1 -32.31 61.66 17.38
CA MET A 1 -31.94 60.31 17.89
C MET A 1 -30.99 59.67 16.90
N LYS A 2 -29.70 59.52 17.31
CA LYS A 2 -28.66 58.95 16.40
C LYS A 2 -28.31 57.56 16.86
N TYR A 3 -28.75 56.53 16.13
CA TYR A 3 -28.28 55.18 16.32
C TYR A 3 -27.67 54.58 15.01
N PRO A 4 -26.60 55.16 14.43
CA PRO A 4 -26.01 54.55 13.22
C PRO A 4 -24.76 53.71 13.46
N ARG A 5 -24.29 53.56 14.69
CA ARG A 5 -23.00 52.85 14.99
C ARG A 5 -23.12 51.44 15.55
N LEU A 6 -24.31 51.04 15.98
CA LEU A 6 -24.53 49.71 16.60
C LEU A 6 -24.84 48.61 15.59
N VAL A 7 -25.38 48.98 14.42
CA VAL A 7 -25.81 48.01 13.38
C VAL A 7 -24.67 47.16 12.86
N PRO A 8 -23.48 47.72 12.50
CA PRO A 8 -22.38 46.86 11.99
C PRO A 8 -21.82 45.92 13.06
N TYR A 9 -21.84 46.32 14.35
CA TYR A 9 -21.41 45.45 15.46
C TYR A 9 -22.35 44.26 15.67
N ILE A 10 -23.63 44.43 15.50
CA ILE A 10 -24.61 43.35 15.61
C ILE A 10 -24.40 42.31 14.50
N PHE A 11 -24.16 42.74 13.27
CA PHE A 11 -23.88 41.81 12.15
C PHE A 11 -22.57 41.07 12.32
N THR A 12 -21.53 41.70 12.86
CA THR A 12 -20.25 40.98 13.11
C THR A 12 -20.40 39.99 14.27
N VAL A 13 -21.09 40.32 15.32
CA VAL A 13 -21.34 39.40 16.45
C VAL A 13 -22.20 38.21 16.02
N CYS A 14 -23.30 38.47 15.29
CA CYS A 14 -24.13 37.39 14.72
C CYS A 14 -23.32 36.50 13.74
N GLY A 15 -22.46 37.06 12.90
CA GLY A 15 -21.57 36.30 12.02
C GLY A 15 -20.62 35.38 12.76
N VAL A 16 -19.98 35.86 13.82
CA VAL A 16 -19.08 35.07 14.68
C VAL A 16 -19.84 33.93 15.38
N ILE A 17 -21.04 34.21 15.88
CA ILE A 17 -21.90 33.20 16.51
C ILE A 17 -22.31 32.12 15.51
N LEU A 18 -22.70 32.47 14.29
CA LEU A 18 -23.06 31.51 13.26
C LEU A 18 -21.89 30.64 12.83
N VAL A 19 -20.69 31.21 12.69
CA VAL A 19 -19.48 30.46 12.39
C VAL A 19 -19.15 29.50 13.54
N PHE A 20 -19.27 29.94 14.79
CA PHE A 20 -19.02 29.08 15.95
C PHE A 20 -20.02 27.92 16.05
N PHE A 21 -21.31 28.17 15.82
CA PHE A 21 -22.32 27.09 15.78
C PHE A 21 -22.10 26.13 14.60
N SER A 22 -21.72 26.64 13.44
CA SER A 22 -21.38 25.80 12.27
C SER A 22 -20.17 24.91 12.57
N PHE A 23 -19.17 25.45 13.25
CA PHE A 23 -17.99 24.68 13.66
C PHE A 23 -18.34 23.60 14.69
N GLN A 24 -19.21 23.91 15.65
CA GLN A 24 -19.68 22.95 16.66
C GLN A 24 -20.48 21.81 16.03
N THR A 25 -21.35 22.11 15.07
CA THR A 25 -22.11 21.09 14.36
C THR A 25 -21.21 20.21 13.46
N LEU A 26 -20.23 20.81 12.78
CA LEU A 26 -19.23 20.05 12.02
C LEU A 26 -18.38 19.14 12.93
N TYR A 27 -17.96 19.67 14.06
CA TYR A 27 -17.17 18.91 15.03
C TYR A 27 -17.98 17.77 15.67
N SER A 28 -19.26 17.99 15.96
CA SER A 28 -20.16 16.95 16.46
C SER A 28 -20.35 15.84 15.40
N VAL A 29 -20.62 16.18 14.15
CA VAL A 29 -20.74 15.23 13.05
C VAL A 29 -19.42 14.48 12.78
N TYR A 30 -18.28 15.17 12.91
CA TYR A 30 -16.97 14.53 12.79
C TYR A 30 -16.72 13.53 13.94
N LYS A 31 -17.09 13.89 15.17
CA LYS A 31 -16.93 13.05 16.36
C LYS A 31 -17.90 11.85 16.38
N GLU A 32 -19.08 12.00 15.78
CA GLU A 32 -20.07 10.93 15.66
C GLU A 32 -19.90 10.08 14.41
N ARG A 33 -18.87 10.34 13.59
CA ARG A 33 -18.53 9.39 12.52
C ARG A 33 -18.19 8.06 13.18
N PRO A 34 -19.03 7.05 13.02
CA PRO A 34 -18.73 5.75 13.58
C PRO A 34 -17.40 5.29 12.97
N GLN A 35 -16.42 5.09 13.81
CA GLN A 35 -15.21 4.31 13.48
C GLN A 35 -15.60 2.82 13.32
N SER A 36 -16.85 2.60 12.93
CA SER A 36 -17.44 1.29 12.77
C SER A 36 -17.00 0.69 11.45
N GLY A 37 -16.08 -0.19 11.52
CA GLY A 37 -15.67 -1.07 10.43
C GLY A 37 -14.29 -1.67 10.64
N ILE A 38 -13.35 -0.88 11.14
CA ILE A 38 -11.97 -1.37 11.33
C ILE A 38 -11.74 -1.85 12.77
N THR A 39 -12.34 -1.17 13.76
CA THR A 39 -12.20 -1.55 15.18
C THR A 39 -12.98 -2.81 15.53
N GLU A 40 -14.20 -2.97 15.04
CA GLU A 40 -14.97 -4.21 15.27
C GLU A 40 -14.36 -5.42 14.56
N ALA A 41 -13.79 -5.23 13.37
CA ALA A 41 -13.06 -6.30 12.69
C ALA A 41 -11.78 -6.70 13.43
N VAL A 42 -11.14 -5.76 14.13
CA VAL A 42 -9.94 -6.02 14.94
C VAL A 42 -10.31 -6.65 16.27
N GLU A 43 -11.39 -6.24 16.94
CA GLU A 43 -11.82 -6.83 18.21
C GLU A 43 -12.44 -8.22 18.05
N HIS A 44 -13.20 -8.48 16.98
CA HIS A 44 -13.71 -9.82 16.69
C HIS A 44 -12.63 -10.81 16.22
N GLY A 45 -11.49 -10.29 15.69
CA GLY A 45 -10.31 -11.10 15.38
C GLY A 45 -9.46 -11.47 16.60
N ALA A 46 -9.56 -10.71 17.68
CA ALA A 46 -8.71 -10.89 18.87
C ALA A 46 -9.19 -11.99 19.83
N HIS A 47 -10.36 -12.57 19.65
CA HIS A 47 -10.92 -13.55 20.58
C HIS A 47 -11.15 -14.95 20.01
N ARG A 48 -10.41 -15.35 19.01
CA ARG A 48 -10.37 -16.73 18.58
C ARG A 48 -8.97 -17.29 18.75
N ASN A 49 -8.81 -18.14 19.75
CA ASN A 49 -7.74 -19.13 19.91
C ASN A 49 -6.48 -18.83 19.09
N ASN A 50 -5.36 -18.89 19.73
CA ASN A 50 -3.96 -18.90 19.27
C ASN A 50 -3.68 -19.44 17.85
N ASP A 51 -4.66 -19.46 16.96
CA ASP A 51 -4.54 -19.86 15.56
C ASP A 51 -4.05 -18.69 14.73
N LYS A 52 -2.75 -18.72 14.48
CA LYS A 52 -2.08 -17.85 13.52
C LYS A 52 -2.85 -17.87 12.19
N MET A 53 -3.26 -16.70 11.69
CA MET A 53 -3.92 -16.59 10.39
C MET A 53 -3.05 -17.22 9.31
N ARG A 54 -3.66 -17.89 8.34
CA ARG A 54 -2.94 -18.42 7.17
C ARG A 54 -2.61 -17.27 6.24
N ALA A 55 -1.41 -16.72 6.39
CA ALA A 55 -0.94 -15.57 5.64
C ALA A 55 0.57 -15.67 5.37
N CYS A 56 1.05 -14.92 4.40
CA CYS A 56 2.46 -14.77 4.07
C CYS A 56 2.74 -13.38 3.50
N PHE A 57 3.99 -12.96 3.53
CA PHE A 57 4.46 -11.79 2.81
C PHE A 57 4.87 -12.20 1.40
N VAL A 58 4.24 -11.66 0.38
CA VAL A 58 4.65 -11.82 -1.01
C VAL A 58 5.36 -10.54 -1.44
N VAL A 59 6.61 -10.65 -1.83
CA VAL A 59 7.49 -9.52 -2.15
C VAL A 59 8.04 -9.70 -3.56
N LEU A 60 7.68 -8.79 -4.45
CA LEU A 60 8.27 -8.72 -5.78
C LEU A 60 9.45 -7.76 -5.73
N VAL A 61 10.67 -8.26 -5.98
CA VAL A 61 11.90 -7.52 -5.76
C VAL A 61 13.01 -8.05 -6.66
N ARG A 62 13.87 -7.18 -7.16
CA ARG A 62 15.04 -7.57 -7.97
C ARG A 62 16.31 -7.66 -7.12
N ASN A 63 17.34 -8.33 -7.65
CA ASN A 63 18.62 -8.50 -6.96
C ASN A 63 19.29 -7.15 -6.62
N GLU A 64 19.17 -6.16 -7.49
CA GLU A 64 19.75 -4.82 -7.33
C GLU A 64 19.10 -4.04 -6.16
N GLU A 65 17.92 -4.46 -5.73
CA GLU A 65 17.16 -3.81 -4.65
C GLU A 65 17.49 -4.40 -3.26
N LEU A 66 18.54 -5.24 -3.15
CA LEU A 66 18.91 -5.93 -1.92
C LEU A 66 19.03 -5.00 -0.71
N ALA A 67 19.65 -3.84 -0.87
CA ALA A 67 19.82 -2.88 0.23
C ALA A 67 18.47 -2.34 0.75
N GLY A 68 17.57 -2.01 -0.17
CA GLY A 68 16.22 -1.50 0.15
C GLY A 68 15.36 -2.55 0.86
N ILE A 69 15.32 -3.77 0.31
CA ILE A 69 14.53 -4.85 0.91
C ILE A 69 15.08 -5.29 2.26
N THR A 70 16.40 -5.31 2.45
CA THR A 70 17.05 -5.57 3.73
C THR A 70 16.56 -4.60 4.82
N SER A 71 16.53 -3.31 4.51
CA SER A 71 16.00 -2.30 5.43
C SER A 71 14.53 -2.53 5.75
N THR A 72 13.73 -2.87 4.75
CA THR A 72 12.29 -3.14 4.90
C THR A 72 12.05 -4.38 5.78
N ILE A 73 12.74 -5.49 5.53
CA ILE A 73 12.61 -6.72 6.33
C ILE A 73 12.95 -6.44 7.80
N ARG A 74 14.05 -5.73 8.07
CA ARG A 74 14.43 -5.37 9.46
C ARG A 74 13.32 -4.60 10.17
N GLN A 75 12.69 -3.65 9.50
CA GLN A 75 11.59 -2.88 10.09
C GLN A 75 10.35 -3.75 10.33
N VAL A 76 10.00 -4.62 9.39
CA VAL A 76 8.86 -5.55 9.52
C VAL A 76 9.11 -6.55 10.65
N GLU A 77 10.31 -7.12 10.73
CA GLU A 77 10.70 -8.03 11.81
C GLU A 77 10.66 -7.34 13.17
N GLN A 78 11.27 -6.16 13.27
CA GLN A 78 11.33 -5.42 14.54
C GLN A 78 9.93 -5.06 15.06
N ARG A 79 9.01 -4.70 14.19
CA ARG A 79 7.70 -4.17 14.58
C ARG A 79 6.60 -5.21 14.64
N PHE A 80 6.72 -6.27 13.87
CA PHE A 80 5.62 -7.21 13.67
C PHE A 80 6.08 -8.67 13.59
N ASN A 81 6.83 -9.05 12.55
CA ASN A 81 6.94 -10.45 12.16
C ASN A 81 7.80 -11.32 13.08
N SER A 82 8.72 -10.73 13.88
CA SER A 82 9.47 -11.46 14.91
C SER A 82 8.56 -12.17 15.92
N LYS A 83 7.31 -11.69 16.12
CA LYS A 83 6.33 -12.29 17.02
C LYS A 83 5.49 -13.38 16.33
N PHE A 84 5.22 -13.22 15.04
CA PHE A 84 4.27 -14.05 14.31
C PHE A 84 4.92 -15.06 13.39
N ASN A 85 6.14 -14.80 12.91
CA ASN A 85 6.89 -15.66 11.99
C ASN A 85 6.08 -16.04 10.73
N TYR A 86 5.43 -15.07 10.09
CA TYR A 86 4.82 -15.26 8.78
C TYR A 86 5.89 -15.46 7.72
N PRO A 87 5.74 -16.45 6.84
CA PRO A 87 6.72 -16.73 5.81
C PRO A 87 6.85 -15.59 4.79
N TYR A 88 8.03 -15.43 4.22
CA TYR A 88 8.30 -14.54 3.09
C TYR A 88 8.42 -15.34 1.81
N ILE A 89 7.77 -14.86 0.76
CA ILE A 89 7.89 -15.38 -0.60
C ILE A 89 8.42 -14.25 -1.48
N PHE A 90 9.69 -14.36 -1.85
CA PHE A 90 10.33 -13.41 -2.76
C PHE A 90 10.14 -13.86 -4.20
N LEU A 91 9.73 -12.94 -5.06
CA LEU A 91 9.49 -13.16 -6.48
C LEU A 91 10.33 -12.19 -7.30
N ASN A 92 10.94 -12.68 -8.37
CA ASN A 92 11.74 -11.90 -9.30
C ASN A 92 11.49 -12.39 -10.74
N ASP A 93 11.76 -11.57 -11.72
CA ASP A 93 11.75 -11.95 -13.15
C ASP A 93 13.04 -12.67 -13.58
N ALA A 94 14.08 -12.64 -12.74
CA ALA A 94 15.34 -13.38 -12.88
C ALA A 94 15.56 -14.30 -11.68
N ASP A 95 16.58 -15.17 -11.78
CA ASP A 95 17.00 -16.01 -10.66
C ASP A 95 17.62 -15.14 -9.56
N PHE A 96 17.35 -15.47 -8.31
CA PHE A 96 17.97 -14.77 -7.16
C PHE A 96 19.44 -15.16 -7.02
N THR A 97 20.27 -14.16 -6.72
CA THR A 97 21.68 -14.39 -6.43
C THR A 97 21.87 -15.08 -5.06
N PRO A 98 22.94 -15.88 -4.89
CA PRO A 98 23.26 -16.46 -3.58
C PRO A 98 23.33 -15.41 -2.47
N GLU A 99 23.95 -14.27 -2.74
CA GLU A 99 24.05 -13.14 -1.81
C GLU A 99 22.69 -12.63 -1.37
N PHE A 100 21.73 -12.50 -2.31
CA PHE A 100 20.36 -12.08 -2.00
C PHE A 100 19.69 -13.07 -1.06
N ILE A 101 19.79 -14.37 -1.38
CA ILE A 101 19.18 -15.44 -0.61
C ILE A 101 19.77 -15.48 0.82
N GLU A 102 21.07 -15.49 0.95
CA GLU A 102 21.77 -15.55 2.24
C GLU A 102 21.42 -14.35 3.10
N THR A 103 21.52 -13.14 2.53
CA THR A 103 21.26 -11.89 3.26
C THR A 103 19.83 -11.83 3.77
N THR A 104 18.85 -12.11 2.91
CA THR A 104 17.42 -11.99 3.31
C THR A 104 16.99 -13.11 4.25
N THR A 105 17.53 -14.32 4.09
CA THR A 105 17.27 -15.43 5.02
C THR A 105 17.82 -15.16 6.40
N ALA A 106 19.01 -14.55 6.50
CA ALA A 106 19.64 -14.24 7.81
C ALA A 106 18.86 -13.17 8.62
N LEU A 107 17.99 -12.41 8.00
CA LEU A 107 17.25 -11.33 8.66
C LEU A 107 16.00 -11.79 9.43
N THR A 108 15.53 -13.00 9.21
CA THR A 108 14.29 -13.51 9.81
C THR A 108 14.44 -14.94 10.30
N LYS A 109 13.63 -15.30 11.29
CA LYS A 109 13.44 -16.70 11.72
C LYS A 109 12.33 -17.39 10.95
N ALA A 110 11.53 -16.63 10.21
CA ALA A 110 10.44 -17.16 9.40
C ALA A 110 10.97 -17.87 8.14
N THR A 111 10.19 -18.78 7.60
CA THR A 111 10.54 -19.47 6.36
C THR A 111 10.62 -18.47 5.21
N THR A 112 11.69 -18.52 4.43
CA THR A 112 11.86 -17.76 3.20
C THR A 112 11.76 -18.68 1.99
N ARG A 113 11.10 -18.22 0.94
CA ARG A 113 10.98 -18.91 -0.34
C ARG A 113 11.31 -17.95 -1.47
N TYR A 114 11.92 -18.48 -2.53
CA TYR A 114 12.39 -17.69 -3.67
C TYR A 114 11.82 -18.29 -4.95
N GLY A 115 11.16 -17.48 -5.74
CA GLY A 115 10.51 -17.91 -6.97
C GLY A 115 10.81 -16.97 -8.13
N LYS A 116 10.94 -17.56 -9.32
CA LYS A 116 11.02 -16.81 -10.57
C LYS A 116 9.62 -16.65 -11.17
N VAL A 117 9.29 -15.43 -11.55
CA VAL A 117 8.06 -15.14 -12.26
C VAL A 117 8.15 -15.64 -13.67
N ASP A 118 7.13 -16.36 -14.12
CA ASP A 118 7.07 -16.84 -15.50
C ASP A 118 7.03 -15.66 -16.49
N GLY A 119 7.83 -15.73 -17.54
CA GLY A 119 7.92 -14.71 -18.58
C GLY A 119 6.57 -14.40 -19.26
N HIS A 120 5.65 -15.35 -19.32
CA HIS A 120 4.28 -15.09 -19.82
C HIS A 120 3.48 -14.15 -18.90
N MET A 121 3.79 -14.13 -17.62
CA MET A 121 3.15 -13.26 -16.65
C MET A 121 3.87 -11.93 -16.52
N TRP A 122 5.13 -11.86 -16.90
CA TRP A 122 5.97 -10.66 -16.89
C TRP A 122 6.29 -10.24 -18.31
N GLY A 123 5.59 -9.25 -18.83
CA GLY A 123 5.77 -8.74 -20.19
C GLY A 123 4.45 -8.27 -20.80
N TYR A 124 4.46 -7.93 -22.07
CA TYR A 124 3.27 -7.53 -22.80
C TYR A 124 2.47 -8.74 -23.28
N PRO A 125 1.15 -8.73 -23.13
CA PRO A 125 0.28 -9.63 -23.87
C PRO A 125 0.46 -9.43 -25.39
N SER A 126 0.28 -10.48 -26.17
CA SER A 126 0.50 -10.47 -27.63
C SER A 126 -0.38 -9.46 -28.39
N PHE A 127 -1.50 -9.05 -27.82
CA PHE A 127 -2.40 -8.06 -28.41
C PHE A 127 -2.00 -6.60 -28.15
N ILE A 128 -0.96 -6.35 -27.35
CA ILE A 128 -0.48 -5.00 -27.05
C ILE A 128 0.59 -4.59 -28.07
N ASN A 129 0.36 -3.44 -28.70
CA ASN A 129 1.39 -2.78 -29.49
C ASN A 129 2.46 -2.16 -28.58
N THR A 130 3.63 -2.78 -28.51
CA THR A 130 4.72 -2.38 -27.62
C THR A 130 5.33 -1.02 -27.99
N THR A 131 5.37 -0.68 -29.29
CA THR A 131 5.86 0.63 -29.77
C THR A 131 4.94 1.74 -29.28
N TYR A 132 3.64 1.60 -29.51
CA TYR A 132 2.67 2.59 -29.04
C TYR A 132 2.67 2.71 -27.51
N ALA A 133 2.83 1.59 -26.79
CA ALA A 133 2.95 1.62 -25.35
C ALA A 133 4.21 2.37 -24.86
N ALA A 134 5.32 2.28 -25.61
CA ALA A 134 6.54 3.06 -25.31
C ALA A 134 6.33 4.55 -25.54
N GLU A 135 5.74 4.95 -26.66
CA GLU A 135 5.40 6.34 -26.97
C GLU A 135 4.49 6.96 -25.89
N CYS A 136 3.47 6.22 -25.45
CA CYS A 136 2.61 6.66 -24.37
C CYS A 136 3.36 6.85 -23.04
N ARG A 137 4.33 5.98 -22.74
CA ARG A 137 5.16 6.16 -21.51
C ARG A 137 6.02 7.41 -21.60
N GLU A 138 6.63 7.67 -22.76
CA GLU A 138 7.45 8.87 -22.98
C GLU A 138 6.62 10.14 -22.82
N GLU A 139 5.42 10.17 -23.40
CA GLU A 139 4.52 11.32 -23.29
C GLU A 139 4.11 11.59 -21.83
N LEU A 140 3.76 10.54 -21.09
CA LEU A 140 3.43 10.67 -19.66
C LEU A 140 4.66 11.08 -18.82
N ALA A 141 5.86 10.65 -19.22
CA ALA A 141 7.11 11.06 -18.56
C ALA A 141 7.37 12.56 -18.71
N LYS A 142 7.08 13.15 -19.88
CA LYS A 142 7.17 14.60 -20.11
C LYS A 142 6.27 15.40 -19.17
N GLN A 143 5.15 14.81 -18.77
CA GLN A 143 4.21 15.39 -17.80
C GLN A 143 4.66 15.20 -16.35
N GLN A 144 5.86 14.66 -16.11
CA GLN A 144 6.46 14.43 -14.79
C GLN A 144 5.60 13.51 -13.88
N ILE A 145 4.79 12.63 -14.46
CA ILE A 145 4.01 11.68 -13.70
C ILE A 145 4.96 10.61 -13.09
N PRO A 146 4.92 10.38 -11.76
CA PRO A 146 5.79 9.41 -11.12
C PRO A 146 5.67 8.02 -11.74
N TYR A 147 6.81 7.38 -11.97
CA TYR A 147 6.91 6.03 -12.59
C TYR A 147 6.36 5.91 -14.02
N ALA A 148 6.01 7.04 -14.67
CA ALA A 148 5.41 7.03 -16.01
C ALA A 148 6.30 6.34 -17.05
N SER A 149 7.61 6.57 -17.02
CA SER A 149 8.59 5.95 -17.92
C SER A 149 8.89 4.48 -17.60
N SER A 150 8.57 4.01 -16.39
CA SER A 150 8.96 2.67 -15.94
C SER A 150 8.06 1.59 -16.54
N GLU A 151 8.62 0.79 -17.44
CA GLU A 151 7.97 -0.40 -18.01
C GLU A 151 7.80 -1.49 -16.94
N SER A 152 8.84 -1.73 -16.15
CA SER A 152 8.80 -2.74 -15.09
C SER A 152 7.74 -2.45 -14.03
N TYR A 153 7.49 -1.17 -13.71
CA TYR A 153 6.40 -0.80 -12.82
C TYR A 153 5.02 -1.23 -13.38
N ARG A 154 4.81 -1.07 -14.68
CA ARG A 154 3.55 -1.50 -15.32
C ARG A 154 3.40 -3.02 -15.36
N HIS A 155 4.50 -3.73 -15.61
CA HIS A 155 4.51 -5.19 -15.54
C HIS A 155 4.24 -5.68 -14.12
N MET A 156 4.81 -5.04 -13.11
CA MET A 156 4.55 -5.32 -11.71
C MET A 156 3.05 -5.14 -11.37
N CYS A 157 2.47 -4.00 -11.73
CA CYS A 157 1.04 -3.74 -11.49
C CYS A 157 0.15 -4.80 -12.16
N ARG A 158 0.43 -5.14 -13.42
CA ARG A 158 -0.30 -6.17 -14.15
C ARG A 158 -0.15 -7.54 -13.51
N TYR A 159 1.06 -7.90 -13.11
CA TYR A 159 1.35 -9.17 -12.44
C TYR A 159 0.52 -9.32 -11.17
N PHE A 160 0.54 -8.33 -10.28
CA PHE A 160 -0.23 -8.40 -9.04
C PHE A 160 -1.73 -8.52 -9.29
N ILE A 161 -2.28 -7.78 -10.25
CA ILE A 161 -3.70 -7.87 -10.57
C ILE A 161 -4.04 -9.26 -11.12
N SER A 162 -3.29 -9.76 -12.08
CA SER A 162 -3.54 -11.06 -12.72
C SER A 162 -3.32 -12.22 -11.75
N TYR A 163 -2.29 -12.15 -10.93
CA TYR A 163 -1.92 -13.18 -9.99
C TYR A 163 -2.91 -13.29 -8.81
N GLN A 164 -3.34 -12.17 -8.27
CA GLN A 164 -4.35 -12.17 -7.19
C GLN A 164 -5.69 -12.76 -7.62
N ILE A 165 -6.04 -12.60 -8.90
CA ILE A 165 -7.27 -13.20 -9.45
C ILE A 165 -7.14 -14.73 -9.55
N GLN A 166 -5.96 -15.24 -9.91
CA GLN A 166 -5.74 -16.67 -10.16
C GLN A 166 -5.32 -17.48 -8.92
N SER A 167 -4.65 -16.88 -7.95
CA SER A 167 -3.90 -17.63 -6.94
C SER A 167 -4.47 -17.61 -5.53
N ARG A 168 -5.68 -17.12 -5.30
CA ARG A 168 -6.35 -17.17 -3.97
C ARG A 168 -6.30 -18.54 -3.27
N LYS A 169 -5.88 -19.60 -3.97
CA LYS A 169 -5.89 -20.98 -3.46
C LYS A 169 -4.50 -21.63 -3.26
N ARG A 170 -3.37 -21.00 -3.65
CA ARG A 170 -2.10 -21.75 -3.75
C ARG A 170 -0.87 -21.16 -3.03
N LEU A 171 -0.87 -19.92 -2.57
CA LEU A 171 0.36 -19.28 -2.06
C LEU A 171 0.56 -19.37 -0.55
N CYS A 172 -0.48 -19.38 0.20
CA CYS A 172 -0.47 -19.49 1.65
C CYS A 172 -1.25 -20.75 2.06
#